data_2793b0e4f0e3618037131b0bab802285
#
_entry.id   2793b0e4f0e3618037131b0bab802285
#
_cell.length_a   1.000
_cell.length_b   1.000
_cell.length_c   1.000
_cell.angle_alpha   90.00
_cell.angle_beta   90.00
_cell.angle_gamma   90.00
#
_symmetry.space_group_name_H-M   'P 1'
#
loop_
_entity.id
_entity.type
_entity.pdbx_description
1 polymer ?
#
loop_
_entity_poly.entity_id
_entity_poly.type
_entity_poly.pdbx_seq_one_letter_code
_entity_poly.pdbx_strand_id
1 'polypeptide(L)'
;MKILVLNGSPKRKKSDTMHITRAFLDGMKEAAPQEVHIVDIIDKHIEYCTSCFACKRNGGKCIHNDDMKALLDEVLESNLLLFSYPLYCYGMPASLKAFADRTMPLSSMAMKKQGGRYVHVGQADFSHLKYMMICGCGFPNSKQNFEPAVMQFKLMFPNNHTIITVPESPMFNVPEAAEVTVRDWHSSSRLESSMLRQAK
;
A
#
# COMPACT_ATOMS: atom_id res chain seq x y z
N MET A 1 6.96 13.85 9.08
CA MET A 1 6.55 12.47 9.47
C MET A 1 7.39 11.47 8.69
N LYS A 2 7.61 10.25 9.23
CA LYS A 2 8.30 9.16 8.52
C LYS A 2 7.32 8.41 7.61
N ILE A 3 7.66 8.27 6.34
CA ILE A 3 6.85 7.60 5.33
C ILE A 3 7.67 6.45 4.75
N LEU A 4 7.18 5.22 4.90
CA LEU A 4 7.73 4.05 4.23
C LEU A 4 6.87 3.72 3.00
N VAL A 5 7.49 3.78 1.83
CA VAL A 5 6.85 3.41 0.56
C VAL A 5 7.34 2.04 0.14
N LEU A 6 6.42 1.10 0.04
CA LEU A 6 6.66 -0.25 -0.48
C LEU A 6 6.29 -0.28 -1.96
N ASN A 7 7.29 -0.16 -2.83
CA ASN A 7 7.09 -0.28 -4.26
C ASN A 7 7.05 -1.75 -4.67
N GLY A 8 5.87 -2.24 -5.02
CA GLY A 8 5.65 -3.62 -5.46
C GLY A 8 5.85 -3.82 -6.97
N SER A 9 6.20 -2.77 -7.71
CA SER A 9 6.37 -2.89 -9.16
C SER A 9 7.74 -3.45 -9.54
N PRO A 10 7.81 -4.46 -10.45
CA PRO A 10 9.08 -4.93 -10.98
C PRO A 10 9.81 -3.89 -11.83
N LYS A 11 9.14 -2.83 -12.28
CA LYS A 11 9.74 -1.70 -13.01
C LYS A 11 10.51 -0.73 -12.07
N ARG A 12 10.46 -0.94 -10.76
CA ARG A 12 11.11 -0.10 -9.75
C ARG A 12 10.72 1.39 -9.93
N LYS A 13 11.73 2.29 -9.90
CA LYS A 13 11.51 3.73 -10.07
C LYS A 13 10.85 4.16 -11.38
N LYS A 14 10.85 3.27 -12.40
CA LYS A 14 10.18 3.50 -13.71
C LYS A 14 8.72 2.99 -13.73
N SER A 15 8.18 2.63 -12.58
CA SER A 15 6.80 2.15 -12.46
C SER A 15 5.80 3.27 -12.73
N ASP A 16 4.74 2.91 -13.44
CA ASP A 16 3.60 3.80 -13.73
C ASP A 16 2.99 4.33 -12.42
N THR A 17 2.81 3.45 -11.43
CA THR A 17 2.30 3.82 -10.09
C THR A 17 3.24 4.74 -9.32
N MET A 18 4.55 4.67 -9.59
CA MET A 18 5.52 5.56 -8.92
C MET A 18 5.46 7.01 -9.42
N HIS A 19 4.95 7.28 -10.61
CA HIS A 19 4.66 8.66 -11.04
C HIS A 19 3.61 9.28 -10.12
N ILE A 20 2.51 8.56 -9.89
CA ILE A 20 1.42 9.00 -9.02
C ILE A 20 1.90 9.11 -7.57
N THR A 21 2.65 8.11 -7.11
CA THR A 21 3.20 8.10 -5.75
C THR A 21 4.12 9.30 -5.50
N ARG A 22 4.98 9.65 -6.45
CA ARG A 22 5.83 10.84 -6.33
C ARG A 22 5.03 12.12 -6.30
N ALA A 23 4.06 12.29 -7.20
CA ALA A 23 3.18 13.46 -7.20
C ALA A 23 2.44 13.62 -5.85
N PHE A 24 1.97 12.52 -5.27
CA PHE A 24 1.37 12.52 -3.93
C PHE A 24 2.37 12.95 -2.85
N LEU A 25 3.58 12.38 -2.87
CA LEU A 25 4.63 12.71 -1.88
C LEU A 25 5.13 14.15 -2.01
N ASP A 26 5.20 14.68 -3.23
CA ASP A 26 5.60 16.06 -3.48
C ASP A 26 4.53 17.03 -2.94
N GLY A 27 3.26 16.77 -3.17
CA GLY A 27 2.17 17.53 -2.53
C GLY A 27 2.19 17.46 -1.00
N MET A 28 2.57 16.32 -0.41
CA MET A 28 2.75 16.23 1.05
C MET A 28 3.94 17.08 1.55
N LYS A 29 5.05 17.13 0.79
CA LYS A 29 6.22 17.94 1.15
C LYS A 29 5.92 19.44 1.09
N GLU A 30 5.05 19.89 0.18
CA GLU A 30 4.59 21.28 0.12
C GLU A 30 3.86 21.70 1.40
N ALA A 31 3.12 20.77 2.01
CA ALA A 31 2.37 21.04 3.24
C ALA A 31 3.26 21.02 4.51
N ALA A 32 4.24 20.12 4.58
CA ALA A 32 5.18 19.98 5.70
C ALA A 32 6.36 19.08 5.33
N PRO A 33 7.53 19.23 5.99
CA PRO A 33 8.69 18.35 5.80
C PRO A 33 8.35 16.88 6.06
N GLN A 34 8.77 16.00 5.13
CA GLN A 34 8.57 14.56 5.21
C GLN A 34 9.91 13.83 5.10
N GLU A 35 10.10 12.80 5.90
CA GLU A 35 11.17 11.82 5.76
C GLU A 35 10.62 10.63 4.98
N VAL A 36 11.07 10.42 3.74
CA VAL A 36 10.52 9.41 2.84
C VAL A 36 11.58 8.36 2.53
N HIS A 37 11.30 7.11 2.83
CA HIS A 37 12.08 5.96 2.40
C HIS A 37 11.27 5.12 1.41
N ILE A 38 11.82 4.89 0.21
CA ILE A 38 11.19 4.07 -0.84
C ILE A 38 11.96 2.77 -0.96
N VAL A 39 11.25 1.67 -0.77
CA VAL A 39 11.79 0.32 -0.88
C VAL A 39 11.21 -0.37 -2.10
N ASP A 40 12.06 -0.72 -3.05
CA ASP A 40 11.70 -1.61 -4.16
C ASP A 40 11.68 -3.05 -3.65
N ILE A 41 10.48 -3.57 -3.35
CA ILE A 41 10.31 -4.89 -2.72
C ILE A 41 10.86 -6.03 -3.58
N ILE A 42 10.87 -5.86 -4.91
CA ILE A 42 11.43 -6.84 -5.83
C ILE A 42 12.95 -7.09 -5.63
N ASP A 43 13.65 -6.12 -5.03
CA ASP A 43 15.09 -6.20 -4.77
C ASP A 43 15.40 -6.75 -3.37
N LYS A 44 14.38 -7.09 -2.58
CA LYS A 44 14.53 -7.64 -1.24
C LYS A 44 14.46 -9.16 -1.24
N HIS A 45 15.33 -9.77 -0.47
CA HIS A 45 15.26 -11.18 -0.19
C HIS A 45 14.22 -11.44 0.90
N ILE A 46 13.05 -11.92 0.52
CA ILE A 46 11.94 -12.24 1.43
C ILE A 46 11.51 -13.69 1.16
N GLU A 47 11.82 -14.57 2.08
CA GLU A 47 11.35 -15.96 2.06
C GLU A 47 9.83 -16.04 2.27
N TYR A 48 9.18 -17.02 1.66
CA TYR A 48 7.74 -17.20 1.84
C TYR A 48 7.40 -17.66 3.24
N CYS A 49 6.26 -17.18 3.76
CA CYS A 49 5.75 -17.63 5.04
C CYS A 49 5.35 -19.12 4.99
N THR A 50 5.96 -19.95 5.82
CA THR A 50 5.67 -21.39 5.90
C THR A 50 4.58 -21.73 6.92
N SER A 51 3.89 -20.74 7.49
CA SER A 51 2.86 -20.93 8.53
C SER A 51 3.33 -21.72 9.75
N CYS A 52 4.61 -21.67 10.07
CA CYS A 52 5.20 -22.43 11.21
C CYS A 52 4.79 -21.87 12.59
N PHE A 53 4.20 -20.68 12.65
CA PHE A 53 3.79 -19.96 13.86
C PHE A 53 4.90 -19.73 14.89
N ALA A 54 6.17 -19.89 14.53
CA ALA A 54 7.27 -19.61 15.46
C ALA A 54 7.25 -18.15 15.97
N CYS A 55 6.98 -17.19 15.10
CA CYS A 55 6.87 -15.78 15.48
C CYS A 55 5.78 -15.51 16.53
N LYS A 56 4.73 -16.33 16.54
CA LYS A 56 3.65 -16.21 17.55
C LYS A 56 4.06 -16.75 18.94
N ARG A 57 5.06 -17.62 19.00
CA ARG A 57 5.50 -18.27 20.23
C ARG A 57 6.76 -17.63 20.84
N ASN A 58 7.52 -16.87 20.07
CA ASN A 58 8.80 -16.30 20.50
C ASN A 58 8.84 -14.76 20.40
N GLY A 59 7.74 -14.10 20.74
CA GLY A 59 7.70 -12.64 20.87
C GLY A 59 7.89 -11.89 19.54
N GLY A 60 7.31 -12.38 18.44
CA GLY A 60 7.38 -11.71 17.14
C GLY A 60 8.62 -12.04 16.32
N LYS A 61 9.50 -12.93 16.77
CA LYS A 61 10.73 -13.28 16.02
C LYS A 61 10.44 -14.37 14.98
N CYS A 62 10.64 -14.03 13.70
CA CYS A 62 10.56 -15.01 12.61
C CYS A 62 11.81 -15.91 12.60
N ILE A 63 11.64 -17.14 12.07
CA ILE A 63 12.75 -18.09 11.90
C ILE A 63 13.61 -17.79 10.69
N HIS A 64 13.06 -17.10 9.69
CA HIS A 64 13.79 -16.72 8.48
C HIS A 64 14.75 -15.58 8.77
N ASN A 65 15.99 -15.72 8.31
CA ASN A 65 17.03 -14.69 8.37
C ASN A 65 17.13 -14.01 7.00
N ASP A 66 16.28 -13.02 6.78
CA ASP A 66 16.14 -12.30 5.53
C ASP A 66 15.85 -10.81 5.77
N ASP A 67 15.62 -10.03 4.70
CA ASP A 67 15.39 -8.59 4.79
C ASP A 67 14.12 -8.20 5.57
N MET A 68 13.25 -9.16 5.84
CA MET A 68 11.95 -8.89 6.47
C MET A 68 12.06 -8.30 7.87
N LYS A 69 13.12 -8.69 8.62
CA LYS A 69 13.31 -8.15 9.97
C LYS A 69 13.50 -6.63 9.93
N ALA A 70 14.42 -6.15 9.11
CA ALA A 70 14.68 -4.71 8.97
C ALA A 70 13.45 -3.95 8.45
N LEU A 71 12.72 -4.54 7.50
CA LEU A 71 11.49 -3.95 6.97
C LEU A 71 10.38 -3.84 8.02
N LEU A 72 10.25 -4.82 8.91
CA LEU A 72 9.26 -4.76 10.00
C LEU A 72 9.64 -3.71 11.05
N ASP A 73 10.93 -3.57 11.36
CA ASP A 73 11.42 -2.53 12.25
C ASP A 73 11.08 -1.13 11.67
N GLU A 74 11.30 -0.92 10.36
CA GLU A 74 10.90 0.33 9.66
C GLU A 74 9.39 0.57 9.66
N VAL A 75 8.57 -0.47 9.48
CA VAL A 75 7.12 -0.35 9.57
C VAL A 75 6.71 0.19 10.94
N LEU A 76 7.31 -0.33 12.02
CA LEU A 76 7.00 0.10 13.39
C LEU A 76 7.40 1.55 13.66
N GLU A 77 8.46 2.05 13.01
CA GLU A 77 8.93 3.44 13.15
C GLU A 77 8.18 4.43 12.26
N SER A 78 7.41 3.96 11.29
CA SER A 78 6.75 4.81 10.30
C SER A 78 5.46 5.42 10.83
N ASN A 79 5.10 6.60 10.28
CA ASN A 79 3.78 7.21 10.50
C ASN A 79 2.82 6.90 9.35
N LEU A 80 3.35 6.65 8.14
CA LEU A 80 2.59 6.25 6.97
C LEU A 80 3.29 5.07 6.28
N LEU A 81 2.56 3.99 6.09
CA LEU A 81 2.94 2.85 5.26
C LEU A 81 2.17 2.91 3.94
N LEU A 82 2.88 3.20 2.84
CA LEU A 82 2.30 3.38 1.53
C LEU A 82 2.65 2.19 0.63
N PHE A 83 1.64 1.48 0.14
CA PHE A 83 1.74 0.41 -0.84
C PHE A 83 1.52 0.98 -2.23
N SER A 84 2.56 0.99 -3.07
CA SER A 84 2.50 1.45 -4.46
C SER A 84 2.76 0.28 -5.40
N TYR A 85 1.76 -0.13 -6.20
CA TYR A 85 1.91 -1.32 -7.03
C TYR A 85 0.96 -1.36 -8.23
N PRO A 86 1.37 -2.01 -9.34
CA PRO A 86 0.46 -2.34 -10.44
C PRO A 86 -0.44 -3.50 -10.03
N LEU A 87 -1.67 -3.48 -10.52
CA LEU A 87 -2.63 -4.56 -10.33
C LEU A 87 -2.19 -5.80 -11.14
N TYR A 88 -1.85 -6.89 -10.46
CA TYR A 88 -1.51 -8.17 -11.08
C TYR A 88 -2.52 -9.23 -10.65
N CYS A 89 -3.15 -9.86 -11.63
CA CYS A 89 -4.19 -10.88 -11.35
C CYS A 89 -5.21 -10.39 -10.31
N TYR A 90 -5.65 -9.13 -10.43
CA TYR A 90 -6.61 -8.46 -9.55
C TYR A 90 -6.13 -8.24 -8.10
N GLY A 91 -4.84 -8.37 -7.83
CA GLY A 91 -4.25 -8.25 -6.49
C GLY A 91 -2.84 -7.65 -6.48
N MET A 92 -2.15 -7.84 -5.38
CA MET A 92 -0.75 -7.44 -5.22
C MET A 92 0.19 -8.31 -6.05
N PRO A 93 1.28 -7.74 -6.63
CA PRO A 93 2.37 -8.53 -7.19
C PRO A 93 2.97 -9.51 -6.17
N ALA A 94 3.49 -10.63 -6.64
CA ALA A 94 3.95 -11.73 -5.79
C ALA A 94 4.99 -11.30 -4.73
N SER A 95 5.95 -10.44 -5.08
CA SER A 95 6.96 -9.92 -4.14
C SER A 95 6.32 -9.12 -3.01
N LEU A 96 5.37 -8.23 -3.33
CA LEU A 96 4.66 -7.43 -2.34
C LEU A 96 3.71 -8.30 -1.49
N LYS A 97 3.12 -9.35 -2.09
CA LYS A 97 2.30 -10.32 -1.35
C LYS A 97 3.15 -11.13 -0.36
N ALA A 98 4.38 -11.52 -0.75
CA ALA A 98 5.33 -12.17 0.16
C ALA A 98 5.63 -11.27 1.38
N PHE A 99 5.91 -9.98 1.16
CA PHE A 99 6.02 -9.02 2.27
C PHE A 99 4.76 -9.02 3.15
N ALA A 100 3.58 -8.89 2.55
CA ALA A 100 2.31 -8.83 3.29
C ALA A 100 2.09 -10.08 4.15
N ASP A 101 2.36 -11.29 3.60
CA ASP A 101 2.23 -12.56 4.32
C ASP A 101 3.24 -12.67 5.48
N ARG A 102 4.38 -12.01 5.36
CA ARG A 102 5.44 -12.00 6.37
C ARG A 102 5.26 -10.92 7.45
N THR A 103 4.15 -10.18 7.47
CA THR A 103 3.80 -9.25 8.57
C THR A 103 3.24 -9.96 9.81
N MET A 104 3.09 -11.27 9.76
CA MET A 104 2.60 -12.09 10.90
C MET A 104 3.33 -11.84 12.25
N PRO A 105 4.63 -11.51 12.30
CA PRO A 105 5.32 -11.14 13.53
C PRO A 105 4.73 -9.94 14.27
N LEU A 106 4.05 -9.04 13.55
CA LEU A 106 3.43 -7.83 14.12
C LEU A 106 2.15 -8.10 14.93
N SER A 107 1.63 -9.33 14.92
CA SER A 107 0.42 -9.69 15.64
C SER A 107 0.64 -10.91 16.55
N SER A 108 -0.11 -10.97 17.66
CA SER A 108 -0.07 -12.07 18.64
C SER A 108 -0.97 -13.25 18.23
N MET A 109 -0.97 -14.33 19.03
CA MET A 109 -1.94 -15.43 18.91
C MET A 109 -3.34 -15.02 19.37
N ALA A 110 -3.44 -14.01 20.22
CA ALA A 110 -4.73 -13.55 20.73
C ALA A 110 -5.60 -13.00 19.58
N MET A 111 -6.87 -13.30 19.63
CA MET A 111 -7.85 -12.83 18.66
C MET A 111 -8.95 -12.03 19.35
N LYS A 112 -9.50 -11.06 18.63
CA LYS A 112 -10.70 -10.30 19.04
C LYS A 112 -11.69 -10.24 17.90
N LYS A 113 -12.96 -10.07 18.23
CA LYS A 113 -14.02 -9.80 17.25
C LYS A 113 -14.03 -8.31 16.92
N GLN A 114 -13.97 -7.97 15.65
CA GLN A 114 -13.99 -6.60 15.16
C GLN A 114 -14.72 -6.53 13.82
N GLY A 115 -15.77 -5.70 13.73
CA GLY A 115 -16.54 -5.55 12.49
C GLY A 115 -17.15 -6.86 11.98
N GLY A 116 -17.65 -7.74 12.89
CA GLY A 116 -18.27 -9.02 12.53
C GLY A 116 -17.29 -10.16 12.21
N ARG A 117 -15.97 -9.92 12.22
CA ARG A 117 -14.92 -10.91 11.92
C ARG A 117 -13.93 -11.05 13.07
N TYR A 118 -13.15 -12.13 13.08
CA TYR A 118 -12.03 -12.29 14.00
C TYR A 118 -10.77 -11.68 13.39
N VAL A 119 -10.00 -10.94 14.20
CA VAL A 119 -8.71 -10.38 13.88
C VAL A 119 -7.70 -10.69 14.97
N HIS A 120 -6.44 -10.82 14.61
CA HIS A 120 -5.37 -10.94 15.60
C HIS A 120 -5.13 -9.60 16.33
N VAL A 121 -4.78 -9.68 17.60
CA VAL A 121 -4.36 -8.51 18.37
C VAL A 121 -2.93 -8.14 17.98
N GLY A 122 -2.65 -6.86 17.72
CA GLY A 122 -1.30 -6.38 17.44
C GLY A 122 -0.35 -6.63 18.63
N GLN A 123 0.93 -6.84 18.35
CA GLN A 123 1.97 -6.95 19.37
C GLN A 123 2.51 -5.59 19.82
N ALA A 124 2.23 -4.52 19.07
CA ALA A 124 2.57 -3.15 19.37
C ALA A 124 1.35 -2.23 19.19
N ASP A 125 1.47 -0.99 19.62
CA ASP A 125 0.47 0.05 19.32
C ASP A 125 0.71 0.58 17.90
N PHE A 126 -0.25 0.35 17.02
CA PHE A 126 -0.28 0.83 15.63
C PHE A 126 -1.22 2.02 15.42
N SER A 127 -1.70 2.65 16.49
CA SER A 127 -2.68 3.75 16.39
C SER A 127 -2.13 4.98 15.66
N HIS A 128 -0.80 5.18 15.71
CA HIS A 128 -0.09 6.26 15.02
C HIS A 128 0.10 5.99 13.52
N LEU A 129 0.03 4.72 13.10
CA LEU A 129 0.34 4.30 11.73
C LEU A 129 -0.88 4.46 10.83
N LYS A 130 -0.69 5.21 9.75
CA LYS A 130 -1.65 5.34 8.65
C LYS A 130 -1.24 4.42 7.51
N TYR A 131 -2.23 3.98 6.74
CA TYR A 131 -2.01 3.07 5.62
C TYR A 131 -2.52 3.68 4.34
N MET A 132 -1.77 3.52 3.25
CA MET A 132 -2.21 4.02 1.96
C MET A 132 -1.93 3.01 0.86
N MET A 133 -2.86 2.89 -0.07
CA MET A 133 -2.71 2.11 -1.28
C MET A 133 -2.79 3.03 -2.49
N ILE A 134 -1.79 2.95 -3.37
CA ILE A 134 -1.83 3.49 -4.72
C ILE A 134 -1.68 2.30 -5.66
N CYS A 135 -2.73 1.99 -6.40
CA CYS A 135 -2.76 0.83 -7.29
C CYS A 135 -3.17 1.26 -8.69
N GLY A 136 -2.36 0.92 -9.69
CA GLY A 136 -2.63 1.21 -11.10
C GLY A 136 -2.90 -0.03 -11.93
N CYS A 137 -3.67 0.09 -13.01
CA CYS A 137 -3.84 -0.97 -14.00
C CYS A 137 -3.90 -0.41 -15.41
N GLY A 138 -3.75 -1.30 -16.42
CA GLY A 138 -3.81 -0.91 -17.84
C GLY A 138 -5.22 -0.84 -18.41
N PHE A 139 -6.24 -1.27 -17.68
CA PHE A 139 -7.61 -1.28 -18.19
C PHE A 139 -8.28 0.09 -18.04
N PRO A 140 -9.08 0.54 -19.02
CA PRO A 140 -9.88 1.74 -18.88
C PRO A 140 -11.08 1.46 -17.96
N ASN A 141 -11.55 2.50 -17.25
CA ASN A 141 -12.78 2.51 -16.45
C ASN A 141 -13.01 1.23 -15.60
N SER A 142 -12.01 0.85 -14.82
CA SER A 142 -11.87 -0.51 -14.28
C SER A 142 -12.17 -0.62 -12.79
N LYS A 143 -13.20 0.07 -12.28
CA LYS A 143 -13.58 0.00 -10.85
C LYS A 143 -13.68 -1.44 -10.35
N GLN A 144 -14.38 -2.30 -11.08
CA GLN A 144 -14.58 -3.71 -10.72
C GLN A 144 -13.26 -4.50 -10.70
N ASN A 145 -12.30 -4.15 -11.57
CA ASN A 145 -11.01 -4.82 -11.59
C ASN A 145 -10.20 -4.58 -10.32
N PHE A 146 -10.39 -3.43 -9.66
CA PHE A 146 -9.71 -3.11 -8.41
C PHE A 146 -10.39 -3.68 -7.17
N GLU A 147 -11.65 -4.08 -7.24
CA GLU A 147 -12.43 -4.50 -6.06
C GLU A 147 -11.73 -5.58 -5.21
N PRO A 148 -11.13 -6.65 -5.77
CA PRO A 148 -10.45 -7.64 -4.96
C PRO A 148 -9.25 -7.07 -4.20
N ALA A 149 -8.42 -6.24 -4.86
CA ALA A 149 -7.26 -5.60 -4.23
C ALA A 149 -7.70 -4.59 -3.15
N VAL A 150 -8.74 -3.80 -3.42
CA VAL A 150 -9.33 -2.85 -2.47
C VAL A 150 -9.89 -3.58 -1.26
N MET A 151 -10.61 -4.68 -1.47
CA MET A 151 -11.16 -5.50 -0.40
C MET A 151 -10.04 -6.11 0.45
N GLN A 152 -9.02 -6.69 -0.18
CA GLN A 152 -7.86 -7.22 0.53
C GLN A 152 -7.22 -6.15 1.41
N PHE A 153 -6.97 -4.95 0.87
CA PHE A 153 -6.33 -3.86 1.60
C PHE A 153 -7.17 -3.40 2.79
N LYS A 154 -8.47 -3.23 2.61
CA LYS A 154 -9.42 -2.88 3.69
C LYS A 154 -9.49 -3.94 4.78
N LEU A 155 -9.36 -5.21 4.42
CA LEU A 155 -9.36 -6.30 5.39
C LEU A 155 -8.05 -6.39 6.18
N MET A 156 -6.92 -6.06 5.55
CA MET A 156 -5.61 -5.97 6.21
C MET A 156 -5.53 -4.76 7.14
N PHE A 157 -6.04 -3.61 6.70
CA PHE A 157 -5.96 -2.32 7.38
C PHE A 157 -7.34 -1.70 7.55
N PRO A 158 -8.15 -2.19 8.50
CA PRO A 158 -9.55 -1.79 8.63
C PRO A 158 -9.74 -0.33 9.08
N ASN A 159 -8.72 0.26 9.69
CA ASN A 159 -8.76 1.64 10.20
C ASN A 159 -7.62 2.47 9.58
N ASN A 160 -7.78 3.78 9.54
CA ASN A 160 -6.75 4.75 9.15
C ASN A 160 -6.15 4.46 7.75
N HIS A 161 -6.97 4.07 6.77
CA HIS A 161 -6.49 3.79 5.42
C HIS A 161 -7.05 4.78 4.38
N THR A 162 -6.24 5.02 3.36
CA THR A 162 -6.59 5.78 2.14
C THR A 162 -6.29 4.92 0.92
N ILE A 163 -7.14 4.96 -0.09
CA ILE A 163 -7.00 4.16 -1.30
C ILE A 163 -7.13 5.05 -2.53
N ILE A 164 -6.13 4.97 -3.41
CA ILE A 164 -6.13 5.57 -4.74
C ILE A 164 -6.00 4.45 -5.76
N THR A 165 -6.96 4.35 -6.67
CA THR A 165 -6.91 3.41 -7.80
C THR A 165 -6.86 4.20 -9.09
N VAL A 166 -5.96 3.81 -10.01
CA VAL A 166 -5.70 4.55 -11.24
C VAL A 166 -5.80 3.62 -12.42
N PRO A 167 -6.91 3.71 -13.19
CA PRO A 167 -7.02 3.03 -14.47
C PRO A 167 -6.03 3.64 -15.47
N GLU A 168 -5.71 2.91 -16.54
CA GLU A 168 -4.84 3.35 -17.63
C GLU A 168 -3.46 3.87 -17.19
N SER A 169 -2.98 3.44 -16.03
CA SER A 169 -1.74 3.92 -15.44
C SER A 169 -0.49 3.77 -16.33
N PRO A 170 -0.37 2.83 -17.31
CA PRO A 170 0.73 2.79 -18.25
C PRO A 170 0.89 4.05 -19.09
N MET A 171 -0.16 4.84 -19.26
CA MET A 171 -0.12 6.11 -20.01
C MET A 171 0.81 7.13 -19.34
N PHE A 172 1.07 7.04 -18.05
CA PHE A 172 2.04 7.92 -17.37
C PHE A 172 3.49 7.72 -17.83
N ASN A 173 3.81 6.63 -18.52
CA ASN A 173 5.12 6.42 -19.16
C ASN A 173 5.18 6.91 -20.61
N VAL A 174 4.09 7.46 -21.13
CA VAL A 174 4.01 8.09 -22.45
C VAL A 174 3.84 9.60 -22.23
N PRO A 175 4.87 10.44 -22.47
CA PRO A 175 4.85 11.85 -22.05
C PRO A 175 3.65 12.63 -22.55
N GLU A 176 3.28 12.45 -23.83
CA GLU A 176 2.16 13.18 -24.46
C GLU A 176 0.80 12.73 -23.87
N ALA A 177 0.66 11.45 -23.51
CA ALA A 177 -0.56 10.92 -22.93
C ALA A 177 -0.68 11.26 -21.43
N ALA A 178 0.44 11.39 -20.72
CA ALA A 178 0.46 11.73 -19.30
C ALA A 178 -0.17 13.11 -19.03
N GLU A 179 0.08 14.10 -19.87
CA GLU A 179 -0.51 15.43 -19.75
C GLU A 179 -2.05 15.41 -19.88
N VAL A 180 -2.57 14.64 -20.84
CA VAL A 180 -4.01 14.51 -21.06
C VAL A 180 -4.67 13.80 -19.89
N THR A 181 -4.10 12.66 -19.46
CA THR A 181 -4.63 11.86 -18.35
C THR A 181 -4.69 12.65 -17.04
N VAL A 182 -3.67 13.46 -16.74
CA VAL A 182 -3.65 14.31 -15.53
C VAL A 182 -4.71 15.40 -15.61
N ARG A 183 -4.93 16.03 -16.77
CA ARG A 183 -5.99 17.04 -16.96
C ARG A 183 -7.38 16.45 -16.75
N ASP A 184 -7.64 15.29 -17.33
CA ASP A 184 -8.94 14.61 -17.21
C ASP A 184 -9.20 14.15 -15.79
N TRP A 185 -8.19 13.69 -15.08
CA TRP A 185 -8.30 13.31 -13.66
C TRP A 185 -8.61 14.51 -12.78
N HIS A 186 -7.96 15.65 -12.99
CA HIS A 186 -8.26 16.90 -12.27
C HIS A 186 -9.66 17.43 -12.55
N SER A 187 -10.17 17.28 -13.77
CA SER A 187 -11.54 17.68 -14.10
C SER A 187 -12.58 16.77 -13.45
N SER A 188 -12.35 15.46 -13.45
CA SER A 188 -13.22 14.47 -12.82
C SER A 188 -13.28 14.61 -11.28
N SER A 189 -12.14 14.83 -10.63
CA SER A 189 -12.09 15.03 -9.19
C SER A 189 -12.76 16.33 -8.72
N ARG A 190 -12.75 17.39 -9.57
CA ARG A 190 -13.51 18.62 -9.32
C ARG A 190 -15.02 18.41 -9.44
N LEU A 191 -15.46 17.59 -10.38
CA LEU A 191 -16.87 17.24 -10.55
C LEU A 191 -17.39 16.44 -9.35
N GLU A 192 -16.67 15.41 -8.89
CA GLU A 192 -17.05 14.65 -7.70
C GLU A 192 -17.08 15.53 -6.42
N SER A 193 -16.11 16.42 -6.25
CA SER A 193 -16.08 17.34 -5.11
C SER A 193 -17.18 18.41 -5.18
N SER A 194 -17.67 18.78 -6.38
CA SER A 194 -18.81 19.68 -6.55
C SER A 194 -20.15 18.98 -6.28
N MET A 195 -20.29 17.71 -6.71
CA MET A 195 -21.50 16.91 -6.45
C MET A 195 -21.67 16.58 -4.95
N LEU A 196 -20.57 16.34 -4.23
CA LEU A 196 -20.59 16.10 -2.78
C LEU A 196 -20.92 17.39 -1.98
N ARG A 197 -20.72 18.59 -2.55
CA ARG A 197 -21.12 19.86 -1.92
C ARG A 197 -22.58 20.22 -2.19
N GLN A 198 -23.20 19.68 -3.23
CA GLN A 198 -24.62 19.91 -3.56
C GLN A 198 -25.56 18.90 -2.88
N ALA A 199 -25.01 17.82 -2.29
CA ALA A 199 -25.77 16.79 -1.57
C ALA A 199 -25.84 17.02 -0.03
N LYS A 200 -25.41 18.18 0.44
CA LYS A 200 -25.59 18.69 1.80
C LYS A 200 -26.55 19.87 1.80
#